data_119e3a38fbada4387049839e8f6cba18
#
_entry.id   119e3a38fbada4387049839e8f6cba18
#
_cell.length_a   1.000
_cell.length_b   1.000
_cell.length_c   1.000
_cell.angle_alpha   90.00
_cell.angle_beta   90.00
_cell.angle_gamma   90.00
#
_symmetry.space_group_name_H-M   'P 1'
#
loop_
_entity.id
_entity.type
_entity.pdbx_description
1 polymer ?
#
loop_
_entity_poly.entity_id
_entity_poly.type
_entity_poly.pdbx_seq_one_letter_code
_entity_poly.pdbx_strand_id
1 'polypeptide(L)'
;MTKLNQIGFLLLAITLTFGSCSTKKKNPSWVINEVMVNNKTNMIDEFGQRNGWIEIYNNTAKTQDLGGMYLTTDKNNPKMYPIPLGDVRTRIKPYQQAIFWADAKPFHGNFHTNFELDSTRENYIALYDVDGKTLIDEIIVPKGIPADKTFGYPKDGFKYDEEGNLMATILERVTPNSNNAIIAENPKIAEMKRNDPLGIIITITSMLVVFTGLFLLYLMFHCIGNFSKNMTQKRVAGRRKLSAARSESQLSGEVLAAIAAAITELKEDQHDIESTILTIQQVKKNYSPWSSKIYTLRQLPNK
;
A
#
# COMPACT_ATOMS: atom_id res chain seq x y z
N MET A 1 -43.10 -4.26 -16.02
CA MET A 1 -42.47 -2.92 -15.94
C MET A 1 -41.48 -2.75 -14.80
N THR A 2 -41.53 -3.48 -13.69
CA THR A 2 -40.68 -3.30 -12.51
C THR A 2 -39.25 -3.77 -12.66
N LYS A 3 -38.96 -4.82 -13.43
CA LYS A 3 -37.57 -5.35 -13.59
C LYS A 3 -36.69 -4.47 -14.50
N LEU A 4 -37.27 -3.83 -15.50
CA LEU A 4 -36.57 -2.95 -16.43
C LEU A 4 -36.14 -1.66 -15.72
N ASN A 5 -36.96 -1.12 -14.83
CA ASN A 5 -36.62 0.06 -14.01
C ASN A 5 -35.54 -0.24 -12.99
N GLN A 6 -35.47 -1.43 -12.42
CA GLN A 6 -34.42 -1.83 -11.47
C GLN A 6 -33.04 -1.96 -12.15
N ILE A 7 -33.04 -2.51 -13.37
CA ILE A 7 -31.80 -2.61 -14.18
C ILE A 7 -31.31 -1.22 -14.61
N GLY A 8 -32.23 -0.33 -14.99
CA GLY A 8 -31.92 1.06 -15.33
C GLY A 8 -31.36 1.84 -14.14
N PHE A 9 -31.90 1.64 -12.94
CA PHE A 9 -31.37 2.29 -11.72
C PHE A 9 -30.02 1.76 -11.31
N LEU A 10 -29.74 0.47 -11.49
CA LEU A 10 -28.45 -0.16 -11.22
C LEU A 10 -27.37 0.33 -12.19
N LEU A 11 -27.72 0.44 -13.49
CA LEU A 11 -26.82 1.01 -14.51
C LEU A 11 -26.54 2.50 -14.27
N LEU A 12 -27.53 3.28 -13.85
CA LEU A 12 -27.36 4.69 -13.49
C LEU A 12 -26.47 4.87 -12.26
N ALA A 13 -26.61 3.99 -11.25
CA ALA A 13 -25.76 4.00 -10.06
C ALA A 13 -24.29 3.67 -10.39
N ILE A 14 -24.06 2.74 -11.31
CA ILE A 14 -22.69 2.38 -11.78
C ILE A 14 -22.06 3.51 -12.58
N THR A 15 -22.82 4.24 -13.41
CA THR A 15 -22.29 5.38 -14.19
C THR A 15 -21.90 6.57 -13.31
N LEU A 16 -22.59 6.79 -12.19
CA LEU A 16 -22.28 7.87 -11.26
C LEU A 16 -20.99 7.65 -10.47
N THR A 17 -20.49 6.41 -10.34
CA THR A 17 -19.26 6.11 -9.64
C THR A 17 -17.98 6.34 -10.47
N PHE A 18 -18.09 6.47 -11.78
CA PHE A 18 -16.93 6.68 -12.67
C PHE A 18 -16.66 8.15 -13.06
N GLY A 19 -17.44 9.11 -12.56
CA GLY A 19 -17.41 10.50 -13.00
C GLY A 19 -16.43 11.43 -12.29
N SER A 20 -15.60 10.96 -11.34
CA SER A 20 -14.69 11.84 -10.58
C SER A 20 -13.22 11.67 -10.98
N CYS A 21 -12.88 11.98 -12.22
CA CYS A 21 -11.48 12.13 -12.62
C CYS A 21 -11.13 13.64 -12.65
N SER A 22 -10.85 14.20 -11.47
CA SER A 22 -10.20 15.50 -11.34
C SER A 22 -8.75 15.35 -11.82
N THR A 23 -8.33 16.11 -12.82
CA THR A 23 -6.93 16.22 -13.27
C THR A 23 -6.11 16.99 -12.24
N LYS A 24 -5.86 16.40 -11.08
CA LYS A 24 -4.93 16.96 -10.09
C LYS A 24 -3.53 16.94 -10.70
N LYS A 25 -2.79 18.04 -10.59
CA LYS A 25 -1.36 18.06 -10.93
C LYS A 25 -0.66 16.97 -10.11
N LYS A 26 -0.02 16.05 -10.81
CA LYS A 26 0.70 14.95 -10.18
C LYS A 26 2.08 15.43 -9.77
N ASN A 27 2.49 15.12 -8.54
CA ASN A 27 3.87 15.35 -8.12
C ASN A 27 4.83 14.51 -8.98
N PRO A 28 5.98 15.07 -9.39
CA PRO A 28 6.96 14.33 -10.20
C PRO A 28 7.59 13.17 -9.43
N SER A 29 8.24 12.27 -10.15
CA SER A 29 8.94 11.11 -9.57
C SER A 29 10.20 11.51 -8.80
N TRP A 30 10.87 12.56 -9.25
CA TRP A 30 11.96 13.22 -8.58
C TRP A 30 11.53 14.65 -8.24
N VAL A 31 11.81 15.10 -7.04
CA VAL A 31 11.46 16.44 -6.55
C VAL A 31 12.71 17.12 -6.02
N ILE A 32 12.97 18.33 -6.47
CA ILE A 32 13.95 19.23 -5.83
C ILE A 32 13.31 19.72 -4.54
N ASN A 33 13.62 19.04 -3.46
CA ASN A 33 12.86 19.09 -2.21
C ASN A 33 13.22 20.27 -1.32
N GLU A 34 14.52 20.53 -1.19
CA GLU A 34 15.07 21.58 -0.33
C GLU A 34 16.35 22.16 -0.95
N VAL A 35 16.53 23.47 -0.86
CA VAL A 35 17.71 24.17 -1.38
C VAL A 35 18.23 25.15 -0.37
N MET A 36 19.53 25.07 -0.07
CA MET A 36 20.26 26.05 0.71
C MET A 36 21.18 26.86 -0.19
N VAL A 37 20.98 28.17 -0.25
CA VAL A 37 21.81 29.07 -1.07
C VAL A 37 22.98 29.63 -0.26
N ASN A 38 22.74 30.03 0.98
CA ASN A 38 23.72 30.70 1.84
C ASN A 38 23.96 29.90 3.13
N ASN A 39 24.94 29.01 3.07
CA ASN A 39 25.33 28.12 4.18
C ASN A 39 26.50 28.72 4.95
N LYS A 40 26.28 29.23 6.16
CA LYS A 40 27.32 29.76 7.02
C LYS A 40 27.68 28.87 8.20
N THR A 41 26.68 28.30 8.85
CA THR A 41 26.85 27.51 10.09
C THR A 41 26.27 26.12 10.01
N ASN A 42 25.56 25.79 8.93
CA ASN A 42 24.88 24.51 8.77
C ASN A 42 25.84 23.38 8.35
N MET A 43 25.38 22.48 7.53
CA MET A 43 26.08 21.28 7.09
C MET A 43 27.39 21.59 6.35
N ILE A 44 28.41 20.78 6.57
CA ILE A 44 29.71 20.80 5.87
C ILE A 44 29.80 19.61 4.91
N ASP A 45 30.52 19.78 3.81
CA ASP A 45 30.86 18.71 2.89
C ASP A 45 31.98 17.80 3.42
N GLU A 46 32.39 16.81 2.64
CA GLU A 46 33.46 15.86 2.97
C GLU A 46 34.83 16.56 3.06
N PHE A 47 34.98 17.78 2.53
CA PHE A 47 36.21 18.60 2.57
C PHE A 47 36.18 19.66 3.66
N GLY A 48 35.15 19.66 4.51
CA GLY A 48 34.98 20.62 5.61
C GLY A 48 34.54 22.00 5.14
N GLN A 49 34.01 22.15 3.92
CA GLN A 49 33.57 23.42 3.38
C GLN A 49 32.03 23.58 3.56
N ARG A 50 31.59 24.83 3.69
CA ARG A 50 30.19 25.21 3.78
C ARG A 50 29.75 25.83 2.46
N ASN A 51 29.22 25.00 1.59
CA ASN A 51 28.72 25.39 0.29
C ASN A 51 27.20 25.36 0.26
N GLY A 52 26.59 26.05 -0.71
CA GLY A 52 25.19 25.85 -1.02
C GLY A 52 24.92 24.39 -1.43
N TRP A 53 23.70 23.92 -1.23
CA TRP A 53 23.35 22.56 -1.58
C TRP A 53 21.89 22.45 -2.08
N ILE A 54 21.66 21.39 -2.84
CA ILE A 54 20.38 21.04 -3.45
C ILE A 54 20.04 19.62 -3.02
N GLU A 55 18.87 19.43 -2.42
CA GLU A 55 18.37 18.13 -2.05
C GLU A 55 17.36 17.64 -3.10
N ILE A 56 17.59 16.44 -3.63
CA ILE A 56 16.70 15.77 -4.58
C ILE A 56 16.08 14.56 -3.89
N TYR A 57 14.76 14.48 -3.92
CA TYR A 57 13.95 13.46 -3.25
C TYR A 57 13.37 12.46 -4.26
N ASN A 58 13.54 11.16 -3.99
CA ASN A 58 12.89 10.09 -4.73
C ASN A 58 11.44 9.92 -4.25
N ASN A 59 10.50 10.49 -4.96
CA ASN A 59 9.06 10.47 -4.63
C ASN A 59 8.35 9.19 -5.10
N THR A 60 9.06 8.08 -5.19
CA THR A 60 8.50 6.81 -5.66
C THR A 60 8.72 5.68 -4.67
N ALA A 61 7.91 4.63 -4.80
CA ALA A 61 8.03 3.40 -4.00
C ALA A 61 9.12 2.44 -4.52
N LYS A 62 9.98 2.89 -5.47
CA LYS A 62 11.05 2.07 -6.06
C LYS A 62 12.38 2.77 -5.90
N THR A 63 13.46 2.00 -5.80
CA THR A 63 14.81 2.54 -5.96
C THR A 63 14.98 3.05 -7.39
N GLN A 64 15.42 4.29 -7.53
CA GLN A 64 15.69 4.94 -8.80
C GLN A 64 17.13 5.44 -8.86
N ASP A 65 17.65 5.59 -10.07
CA ASP A 65 19.02 6.06 -10.30
C ASP A 65 18.99 7.48 -10.89
N LEU A 66 19.71 8.40 -10.27
CA LEU A 66 19.95 9.76 -10.79
C LEU A 66 21.06 9.81 -11.84
N GLY A 67 21.87 8.75 -11.93
CA GLY A 67 22.96 8.65 -12.89
C GLY A 67 22.51 8.86 -14.33
N GLY A 68 23.22 9.72 -15.05
CA GLY A 68 22.91 10.11 -16.42
C GLY A 68 21.90 11.26 -16.58
N MET A 69 21.21 11.67 -15.51
CA MET A 69 20.36 12.86 -15.51
C MET A 69 21.20 14.13 -15.46
N TYR A 70 20.57 15.26 -15.69
CA TYR A 70 21.24 16.55 -15.73
C TYR A 70 20.64 17.52 -14.73
N LEU A 71 21.51 18.16 -13.94
CA LEU A 71 21.15 19.26 -13.06
C LEU A 71 21.64 20.58 -13.66
N THR A 72 20.80 21.62 -13.65
CA THR A 72 21.15 22.91 -14.24
C THR A 72 20.59 24.08 -13.45
N THR A 73 21.30 25.22 -13.56
CA THR A 73 20.82 26.54 -13.11
C THR A 73 20.52 27.48 -14.27
N ASP A 74 20.60 27.00 -15.52
CA ASP A 74 20.34 27.79 -16.72
C ASP A 74 19.32 27.07 -17.61
N LYS A 75 18.17 27.71 -17.88
CA LYS A 75 17.13 27.20 -18.79
C LYS A 75 17.62 26.95 -20.23
N ASN A 76 18.63 27.70 -20.66
CA ASN A 76 19.18 27.58 -22.00
C ASN A 76 20.22 26.47 -22.13
N ASN A 77 20.69 25.94 -20.98
CA ASN A 77 21.68 24.87 -20.91
C ASN A 77 21.19 23.70 -20.05
N PRO A 78 20.24 22.89 -20.53
CA PRO A 78 19.68 21.76 -19.77
C PRO A 78 20.73 20.72 -19.35
N LYS A 79 21.83 20.61 -20.07
CA LYS A 79 22.92 19.63 -19.86
C LYS A 79 24.10 20.19 -19.10
N MET A 80 23.90 21.19 -18.24
CA MET A 80 24.95 21.92 -17.57
C MET A 80 25.82 21.02 -16.68
N TYR A 81 25.21 20.23 -15.82
CA TYR A 81 25.90 19.26 -14.96
C TYR A 81 25.34 17.85 -15.20
N PRO A 82 26.08 16.96 -15.89
CA PRO A 82 25.71 15.57 -16.01
C PRO A 82 26.03 14.83 -14.71
N ILE A 83 25.03 14.20 -14.09
CA ILE A 83 25.23 13.33 -12.95
C ILE A 83 25.91 12.05 -13.44
N PRO A 84 27.12 11.69 -12.92
CA PRO A 84 27.87 10.56 -13.44
C PRO A 84 27.14 9.23 -13.32
N LEU A 85 27.27 8.39 -14.34
CA LEU A 85 26.76 7.03 -14.35
C LEU A 85 27.64 6.08 -13.56
N GLY A 86 27.05 5.06 -12.95
CA GLY A 86 27.77 3.94 -12.36
C GLY A 86 28.14 4.11 -10.89
N ASP A 87 27.87 5.26 -10.26
CA ASP A 87 28.01 5.41 -8.82
C ASP A 87 26.82 4.75 -8.10
N VAL A 88 27.10 3.86 -7.17
CA VAL A 88 26.05 3.20 -6.35
C VAL A 88 25.28 4.21 -5.51
N ARG A 89 25.90 5.33 -5.15
CA ARG A 89 25.30 6.40 -4.35
C ARG A 89 24.25 7.20 -5.09
N THR A 90 24.23 7.17 -6.44
CA THR A 90 23.16 7.80 -7.25
C THR A 90 21.87 6.98 -7.25
N ARG A 91 21.93 5.72 -6.80
CA ARG A 91 20.75 4.86 -6.63
C ARG A 91 20.04 5.16 -5.32
N ILE A 92 19.06 6.03 -5.39
CA ILE A 92 18.31 6.50 -4.23
C ILE A 92 17.16 5.55 -3.93
N LYS A 93 17.10 5.07 -2.69
CA LYS A 93 16.04 4.18 -2.19
C LYS A 93 14.68 4.89 -2.22
N PRO A 94 13.56 4.14 -2.14
CA PRO A 94 12.23 4.72 -2.03
C PRO A 94 12.15 5.76 -0.92
N TYR A 95 11.61 6.93 -1.25
CA TYR A 95 11.37 8.00 -0.27
C TYR A 95 12.62 8.46 0.50
N GLN A 96 13.78 8.43 -0.18
CA GLN A 96 15.05 8.93 0.34
C GLN A 96 15.56 10.10 -0.50
N GLN A 97 16.51 10.84 0.06
CA GLN A 97 17.10 12.05 -0.51
C GLN A 97 18.53 11.81 -0.97
N ALA A 98 19.00 12.69 -1.86
CA ALA A 98 20.40 12.87 -2.22
C ALA A 98 20.74 14.36 -2.22
N ILE A 99 21.88 14.72 -1.65
CA ILE A 99 22.35 16.10 -1.60
C ILE A 99 23.44 16.31 -2.63
N PHE A 100 23.28 17.39 -3.42
CA PHE A 100 24.29 17.89 -4.35
C PHE A 100 24.84 19.24 -3.85
N TRP A 101 26.15 19.32 -3.73
CA TRP A 101 26.85 20.55 -3.34
C TRP A 101 27.02 21.46 -4.54
N ALA A 102 26.54 22.68 -4.44
CA ALA A 102 26.71 23.71 -5.46
C ALA A 102 27.94 24.54 -5.17
N ASP A 103 29.12 24.00 -5.46
CA ASP A 103 30.41 24.54 -5.12
C ASP A 103 31.36 24.79 -6.31
N ALA A 104 30.88 24.58 -7.54
CA ALA A 104 31.62 24.65 -8.80
C ALA A 104 32.91 23.80 -8.83
N LYS A 105 32.94 22.70 -8.05
CA LYS A 105 34.10 21.82 -7.89
C LYS A 105 33.78 20.36 -8.21
N PRO A 106 33.42 20.02 -9.45
CA PRO A 106 33.00 18.66 -9.84
C PRO A 106 34.15 17.62 -9.63
N PHE A 107 35.39 18.07 -9.44
CA PHE A 107 36.51 17.21 -9.12
C PHE A 107 36.51 16.69 -7.68
N HIS A 108 35.68 17.26 -6.78
CA HIS A 108 35.50 16.77 -5.41
C HIS A 108 34.65 15.49 -5.39
N GLY A 109 33.89 15.19 -6.44
CA GLY A 109 33.10 13.96 -6.55
C GLY A 109 31.76 14.15 -7.23
N ASN A 110 31.05 13.03 -7.39
CA ASN A 110 29.81 12.96 -8.17
C ASN A 110 28.64 13.75 -7.60
N PHE A 111 28.74 14.26 -6.39
CA PHE A 111 27.72 15.08 -5.73
C PHE A 111 28.16 16.55 -5.59
N HIS A 112 29.26 16.95 -6.26
CA HIS A 112 29.72 18.32 -6.35
C HIS A 112 29.48 18.83 -7.76
N THR A 113 28.66 19.89 -7.88
CA THR A 113 28.26 20.42 -9.19
C THR A 113 29.31 21.33 -9.78
N ASN A 114 29.18 21.66 -11.06
CA ASN A 114 30.02 22.59 -11.77
C ASN A 114 29.51 24.04 -11.73
N PHE A 115 28.58 24.34 -10.84
CA PHE A 115 28.00 25.67 -10.63
C PHE A 115 27.83 25.98 -9.14
N GLU A 116 27.67 27.26 -8.84
CA GLU A 116 27.35 27.78 -7.51
C GLU A 116 25.96 28.42 -7.48
N LEU A 117 25.37 28.52 -6.29
CA LEU A 117 24.15 29.26 -6.04
C LEU A 117 24.48 30.67 -5.53
N ASP A 118 23.76 31.67 -5.99
CA ASP A 118 24.00 33.07 -5.66
C ASP A 118 22.87 33.64 -4.80
N SER A 119 23.17 34.06 -3.59
CA SER A 119 22.19 34.63 -2.66
C SER A 119 21.70 36.02 -3.04
N THR A 120 22.37 36.71 -3.96
CA THR A 120 22.02 38.07 -4.41
C THR A 120 20.99 38.12 -5.52
N ARG A 121 20.77 37.01 -6.20
CA ARG A 121 19.84 36.89 -7.32
C ARG A 121 18.91 35.71 -7.13
N GLU A 122 17.89 35.65 -7.96
CA GLU A 122 17.02 34.49 -8.09
C GLU A 122 17.81 33.32 -8.70
N ASN A 123 17.65 32.12 -8.14
CA ASN A 123 18.31 30.91 -8.66
C ASN A 123 17.24 30.01 -9.28
N TYR A 124 17.36 29.75 -10.57
CA TYR A 124 16.65 28.71 -11.26
C TYR A 124 17.40 27.40 -11.05
N ILE A 125 16.73 26.33 -10.68
CA ILE A 125 17.30 24.99 -10.54
C ILE A 125 16.34 24.00 -11.19
N ALA A 126 16.87 23.15 -12.08
CA ALA A 126 16.06 22.15 -12.76
C ALA A 126 16.79 20.82 -12.93
N LEU A 127 16.02 19.74 -12.85
CA LEU A 127 16.46 18.39 -13.12
C LEU A 127 15.86 17.92 -14.44
N TYR A 128 16.72 17.51 -15.37
CA TYR A 128 16.36 16.95 -16.65
C TYR A 128 16.68 15.46 -16.71
N ASP A 129 15.88 14.73 -17.48
CA ASP A 129 16.07 13.31 -17.71
C ASP A 129 17.36 13.03 -18.52
N VAL A 130 17.74 11.77 -18.64
CA VAL A 130 18.93 11.29 -19.38
C VAL A 130 18.94 11.71 -20.84
N ASP A 131 17.81 12.06 -21.44
CA ASP A 131 17.72 12.60 -22.79
C ASP A 131 18.21 14.07 -22.87
N GLY A 132 18.32 14.74 -21.72
CA GLY A 132 18.68 16.15 -21.60
C GLY A 132 17.69 17.11 -22.24
N LYS A 133 16.43 16.70 -22.39
CA LYS A 133 15.34 17.48 -22.98
C LYS A 133 14.09 17.46 -22.11
N THR A 134 13.77 16.31 -21.53
CA THR A 134 12.57 16.14 -20.70
C THR A 134 12.84 16.75 -19.33
N LEU A 135 12.10 17.81 -19.01
CA LEU A 135 12.12 18.41 -17.67
C LEU A 135 11.38 17.50 -16.70
N ILE A 136 12.05 17.09 -15.64
CA ILE A 136 11.47 16.25 -14.57
C ILE A 136 10.92 17.15 -13.48
N ASP A 137 11.74 18.05 -12.95
CA ASP A 137 11.34 19.00 -11.92
C ASP A 137 12.12 20.31 -12.02
N GLU A 138 11.53 21.39 -11.56
CA GLU A 138 12.17 22.70 -11.45
C GLU A 138 11.69 23.43 -10.20
N ILE A 139 12.57 24.26 -9.66
CA ILE A 139 12.28 25.17 -8.55
C ILE A 139 12.95 26.52 -8.82
N ILE A 140 12.24 27.60 -8.51
CA ILE A 140 12.78 28.97 -8.57
C ILE A 140 12.96 29.43 -7.14
N VAL A 141 14.21 29.59 -6.74
CA VAL A 141 14.59 30.01 -5.38
C VAL A 141 14.71 31.55 -5.39
N PRO A 142 13.89 32.27 -4.60
CA PRO A 142 13.90 33.72 -4.62
C PRO A 142 15.22 34.28 -4.05
N LYS A 143 15.56 35.51 -4.43
CA LYS A 143 16.69 36.23 -3.84
C LYS A 143 16.44 36.62 -2.38
N GLY A 144 17.50 36.79 -1.60
CA GLY A 144 17.41 37.37 -0.27
C GLY A 144 16.97 36.40 0.82
N ILE A 145 17.09 35.10 0.60
CA ILE A 145 16.89 34.11 1.65
C ILE A 145 17.95 34.31 2.73
N PRO A 146 17.58 34.39 4.02
CA PRO A 146 18.52 34.57 5.12
C PRO A 146 19.57 33.44 5.14
N ALA A 147 20.76 33.77 5.67
CA ALA A 147 21.80 32.74 5.87
C ALA A 147 21.28 31.62 6.76
N ASP A 148 21.69 30.40 6.45
CA ASP A 148 21.30 29.17 7.16
C ASP A 148 19.79 28.89 7.17
N LYS A 149 19.08 29.44 6.17
CA LYS A 149 17.67 29.05 5.85
C LYS A 149 17.62 28.42 4.48
N THR A 150 16.68 27.52 4.32
CA THR A 150 16.43 26.80 3.08
C THR A 150 15.09 27.20 2.47
N PHE A 151 15.00 26.98 1.16
CA PHE A 151 13.77 27.14 0.38
C PHE A 151 13.36 25.77 -0.17
N GLY A 152 12.11 25.42 -0.03
CA GLY A 152 11.65 24.10 -0.48
C GLY A 152 10.21 23.82 -0.08
N TYR A 153 9.89 22.55 -0.01
CA TYR A 153 8.54 22.10 0.31
C TYR A 153 8.44 21.68 1.78
N PRO A 154 7.40 22.12 2.52
CA PRO A 154 7.20 21.78 3.94
C PRO A 154 7.02 20.26 4.18
N LYS A 155 6.71 19.51 3.12
CA LYS A 155 6.52 18.07 3.17
C LYS A 155 7.19 17.45 1.96
N ASP A 156 8.06 16.46 2.21
CA ASP A 156 8.85 15.80 1.17
C ASP A 156 7.98 15.26 0.04
N GLY A 157 8.40 15.55 -1.19
CA GLY A 157 7.74 15.07 -2.40
C GLY A 157 6.39 15.72 -2.72
N PHE A 158 5.87 16.62 -1.88
CA PHE A 158 4.62 17.33 -2.12
C PHE A 158 4.88 18.74 -2.64
N LYS A 159 4.93 18.86 -3.96
CA LYS A 159 5.11 20.13 -4.67
C LYS A 159 3.85 20.97 -4.72
N TYR A 160 2.69 20.31 -4.81
CA TYR A 160 1.39 20.95 -4.97
C TYR A 160 0.46 20.56 -3.81
N ASP A 161 -0.37 21.51 -3.38
CA ASP A 161 -1.47 21.26 -2.46
C ASP A 161 -2.64 20.52 -3.15
N GLU A 162 -3.71 20.28 -2.41
CA GLU A 162 -4.90 19.62 -2.93
C GLU A 162 -5.62 20.43 -4.02
N GLU A 163 -5.39 21.75 -4.07
CA GLU A 163 -5.95 22.70 -4.99
C GLU A 163 -5.06 22.89 -6.23
N GLY A 164 -3.82 22.38 -6.22
CA GLY A 164 -2.84 22.45 -7.30
C GLY A 164 -1.94 23.70 -7.25
N ASN A 165 -1.89 24.40 -6.12
CA ASN A 165 -0.98 25.53 -5.90
C ASN A 165 0.40 25.02 -5.46
N LEU A 166 1.44 25.76 -5.87
CA LEU A 166 2.82 25.47 -5.50
C LEU A 166 3.06 25.78 -4.02
N MET A 167 3.59 24.81 -3.26
CA MET A 167 3.79 24.92 -1.81
C MET A 167 5.19 25.40 -1.40
N ALA A 168 6.06 25.78 -2.36
CA ALA A 168 7.43 26.18 -2.06
C ALA A 168 7.47 27.43 -1.15
N THR A 169 8.25 27.34 -0.06
CA THR A 169 8.40 28.41 0.93
C THR A 169 9.78 28.36 1.59
N ILE A 170 10.11 29.40 2.35
CA ILE A 170 11.28 29.35 3.25
C ILE A 170 10.92 28.43 4.41
N LEU A 171 11.72 27.38 4.61
CA LEU A 171 11.48 26.39 5.64
C LEU A 171 11.91 26.93 7.04
N GLU A 172 11.10 26.62 8.04
CA GLU A 172 11.44 26.97 9.43
C GLU A 172 12.67 26.25 9.93
N ARG A 173 12.87 25.03 9.46
CA ARG A 173 13.98 24.15 9.81
C ARG A 173 14.75 23.74 8.57
N VAL A 174 16.05 23.56 8.72
CA VAL A 174 16.94 23.00 7.71
C VAL A 174 17.11 21.52 8.02
N THR A 175 16.74 20.67 7.06
CA THR A 175 16.61 19.22 7.29
C THR A 175 17.36 18.37 6.26
N PRO A 176 18.66 18.58 6.02
CA PRO A 176 19.41 17.86 5.00
C PRO A 176 19.40 16.34 5.29
N ASN A 177 19.11 15.54 4.27
CA ASN A 177 18.96 14.08 4.35
C ASN A 177 17.94 13.62 5.40
N SER A 178 16.97 14.44 5.72
CA SER A 178 15.95 14.16 6.72
C SER A 178 14.59 14.68 6.24
N ASN A 179 13.53 14.23 6.87
CA ASN A 179 12.18 14.61 6.49
C ASN A 179 11.89 16.07 6.86
N ASN A 180 11.43 16.89 5.91
CA ASN A 180 11.08 18.30 6.09
C ASN A 180 9.92 18.47 7.09
N ALA A 181 8.95 17.56 7.06
CA ALA A 181 7.88 17.53 8.02
C ALA A 181 8.27 16.69 9.24
N ILE A 182 8.65 17.35 10.33
CA ILE A 182 8.76 16.66 11.63
C ILE A 182 7.34 16.42 12.13
N ILE A 183 6.84 15.23 11.87
CA ILE A 183 5.55 14.81 12.36
C ILE A 183 5.76 14.31 13.79
N ALA A 184 5.58 15.22 14.76
CA ALA A 184 5.61 14.86 16.18
C ALA A 184 4.49 13.86 16.55
N GLU A 185 3.36 13.91 15.82
CA GLU A 185 2.28 12.94 15.89
C GLU A 185 1.89 12.51 14.47
N ASN A 186 1.55 11.24 14.29
CA ASN A 186 1.05 10.75 13.01
C ASN A 186 -0.21 11.55 12.62
N PRO A 187 -0.23 12.28 11.47
CA PRO A 187 -1.35 13.15 11.13
C PRO A 187 -2.67 12.38 11.02
N LYS A 188 -2.63 11.10 10.64
CA LYS A 188 -3.81 10.24 10.64
C LYS A 188 -4.36 9.99 12.04
N ILE A 189 -3.49 9.90 13.05
CA ILE A 189 -3.91 9.74 14.45
C ILE A 189 -4.49 11.05 14.96
N ALA A 190 -3.86 12.19 14.64
CA ALA A 190 -4.35 13.52 15.03
C ALA A 190 -5.72 13.81 14.39
N GLU A 191 -5.88 13.49 13.10
CA GLU A 191 -7.16 13.62 12.39
C GLU A 191 -8.23 12.69 12.96
N MET A 192 -7.87 11.45 13.29
CA MET A 192 -8.76 10.48 13.91
C MET A 192 -9.20 10.95 15.30
N LYS A 193 -8.27 11.42 16.13
CA LYS A 193 -8.61 12.02 17.45
C LYS A 193 -9.54 13.23 17.34
N ARG A 194 -9.38 14.05 16.27
CA ARG A 194 -10.23 15.21 16.05
C ARG A 194 -11.64 14.81 15.61
N ASN A 195 -11.76 13.84 14.72
CA ASN A 195 -13.03 13.43 14.14
C ASN A 195 -13.78 12.41 14.99
N ASP A 196 -13.07 11.58 15.76
CA ASP A 196 -13.65 10.56 16.63
C ASP A 196 -12.85 10.40 17.93
N PRO A 197 -12.94 11.40 18.85
CA PRO A 197 -12.16 11.42 20.09
C PRO A 197 -12.47 10.25 21.03
N LEU A 198 -13.66 9.65 20.93
CA LEU A 198 -14.11 8.53 21.75
C LEU A 198 -14.09 7.18 21.02
N GLY A 199 -13.75 7.14 19.74
CA GLY A 199 -13.75 5.92 18.94
C GLY A 199 -15.15 5.37 18.61
N ILE A 200 -16.20 6.16 18.85
CA ILE A 200 -17.60 5.72 18.65
C ILE A 200 -17.92 5.48 17.18
N ILE A 201 -17.45 6.38 16.31
CA ILE A 201 -17.71 6.26 14.87
C ILE A 201 -17.03 5.00 14.32
N ILE A 202 -15.80 4.71 14.76
CA ILE A 202 -15.05 3.52 14.35
C ILE A 202 -15.74 2.26 14.84
N THR A 203 -16.23 2.24 16.08
CA THR A 203 -16.94 1.08 16.64
C THR A 203 -18.27 0.81 15.92
N ILE A 204 -19.05 1.87 15.67
CA ILE A 204 -20.31 1.73 14.93
C ILE A 204 -20.08 1.26 13.50
N THR A 205 -19.08 1.84 12.81
CA THR A 205 -18.78 1.45 11.41
C THR A 205 -18.29 0.01 11.32
N SER A 206 -17.41 -0.43 12.24
CA SER A 206 -16.93 -1.81 12.27
C SER A 206 -18.07 -2.80 12.55
N MET A 207 -18.96 -2.49 13.48
CA MET A 207 -20.13 -3.29 13.79
C MET A 207 -21.08 -3.36 12.60
N LEU A 208 -21.32 -2.24 11.93
CA LEU A 208 -22.19 -2.18 10.75
C LEU A 208 -21.64 -3.02 9.59
N VAL A 209 -20.32 -3.00 9.35
CA VAL A 209 -19.68 -3.84 8.33
C VAL A 209 -19.89 -5.32 8.62
N VAL A 210 -19.72 -5.76 9.88
CA VAL A 210 -19.93 -7.16 10.28
C VAL A 210 -21.39 -7.56 10.09
N PHE A 211 -22.35 -6.73 10.56
CA PHE A 211 -23.76 -7.02 10.37
C PHE A 211 -24.18 -7.04 8.91
N THR A 212 -23.64 -6.15 8.10
CA THR A 212 -23.89 -6.15 6.66
C THR A 212 -23.39 -7.45 6.02
N GLY A 213 -22.20 -7.90 6.40
CA GLY A 213 -21.65 -9.18 5.94
C GLY A 213 -22.54 -10.38 6.33
N LEU A 214 -22.97 -10.44 7.58
CA LEU A 214 -23.89 -11.48 8.06
C LEU A 214 -25.25 -11.44 7.36
N PHE A 215 -25.77 -10.23 7.13
CA PHE A 215 -27.02 -10.05 6.40
C PHE A 215 -26.93 -10.53 4.95
N LEU A 216 -25.83 -10.24 4.26
CA LEU A 216 -25.59 -10.74 2.90
C LEU A 216 -25.48 -12.27 2.87
N LEU A 217 -24.80 -12.87 3.84
CA LEU A 217 -24.73 -14.32 3.99
C LEU A 217 -26.11 -14.92 4.24
N TYR A 218 -26.91 -14.31 5.10
CA TYR A 218 -28.29 -14.73 5.34
C TYR A 218 -29.12 -14.70 4.04
N LEU A 219 -29.05 -13.59 3.28
CA LEU A 219 -29.75 -13.50 2.00
C LEU A 219 -29.29 -14.58 1.01
N MET A 220 -27.98 -14.83 0.94
CA MET A 220 -27.42 -15.86 0.09
C MET A 220 -27.96 -17.25 0.45
N PHE A 221 -27.92 -17.62 1.73
CA PHE A 221 -28.48 -18.90 2.18
C PHE A 221 -30.00 -18.99 2.01
N HIS A 222 -30.72 -17.90 2.23
CA HIS A 222 -32.15 -17.85 1.98
C HIS A 222 -32.48 -18.10 0.50
N CYS A 223 -31.76 -17.48 -0.41
CA CYS A 223 -31.90 -17.70 -1.85
C CYS A 223 -31.60 -19.16 -2.26
N ILE A 224 -30.46 -19.71 -1.74
CA ILE A 224 -30.09 -21.10 -2.01
C ILE A 224 -31.14 -22.06 -1.46
N GLY A 225 -31.62 -21.82 -0.23
CA GLY A 225 -32.69 -22.63 0.39
C GLY A 225 -33.98 -22.64 -0.41
N ASN A 226 -34.42 -21.47 -0.88
CA ASN A 226 -35.63 -21.38 -1.72
C ASN A 226 -35.43 -22.05 -3.09
N PHE A 227 -34.26 -21.88 -3.70
CA PHE A 227 -33.92 -22.54 -4.95
C PHE A 227 -33.90 -24.07 -4.81
N SER A 228 -33.27 -24.57 -3.73
CA SER A 228 -33.24 -26.02 -3.41
C SER A 228 -34.63 -26.59 -3.19
N LYS A 229 -35.47 -25.90 -2.40
CA LYS A 229 -36.88 -26.33 -2.17
C LYS A 229 -37.63 -26.43 -3.48
N ASN A 230 -37.53 -25.43 -4.36
CA ASN A 230 -38.20 -25.40 -5.65
C ASN A 230 -37.71 -26.52 -6.59
N MET A 231 -36.41 -26.83 -6.56
CA MET A 231 -35.86 -27.96 -7.32
C MET A 231 -36.34 -29.31 -6.79
N THR A 232 -36.35 -29.48 -5.45
CA THR A 232 -36.82 -30.72 -4.83
C THR A 232 -38.32 -30.95 -5.06
N GLN A 233 -39.15 -29.90 -4.94
CA GLN A 233 -40.57 -30.00 -5.25
C GLN A 233 -40.86 -30.38 -6.71
N LYS A 234 -40.09 -29.82 -7.67
CA LYS A 234 -40.20 -30.21 -9.08
C LYS A 234 -39.81 -31.67 -9.31
N ARG A 235 -38.75 -32.16 -8.65
CA ARG A 235 -38.34 -33.58 -8.73
C ARG A 235 -39.35 -34.53 -8.10
N VAL A 236 -39.93 -34.15 -6.96
CA VAL A 236 -40.98 -34.96 -6.29
C VAL A 236 -42.25 -34.95 -7.09
N ALA A 237 -42.69 -33.81 -7.65
CA ALA A 237 -43.86 -33.75 -8.51
C ALA A 237 -43.68 -34.58 -9.80
N GLY A 238 -42.48 -34.57 -10.40
CA GLY A 238 -42.12 -35.43 -11.53
C GLY A 238 -42.15 -36.93 -11.17
N ARG A 239 -41.63 -37.30 -10.00
CA ARG A 239 -41.69 -38.67 -9.48
C ARG A 239 -43.13 -39.12 -9.16
N ARG A 240 -43.95 -38.27 -8.57
CA ARG A 240 -45.37 -38.59 -8.33
C ARG A 240 -46.15 -38.88 -9.60
N LYS A 241 -45.90 -38.16 -10.70
CA LYS A 241 -46.48 -38.46 -12.01
C LYS A 241 -46.05 -39.81 -12.59
N LEU A 242 -44.81 -40.21 -12.35
CA LEU A 242 -44.28 -41.54 -12.76
C LEU A 242 -44.77 -42.67 -11.81
N SER A 243 -44.97 -42.39 -10.53
CA SER A 243 -45.40 -43.35 -9.52
C SER A 243 -46.92 -43.65 -9.64
N ALA A 244 -47.71 -42.74 -10.14
CA ALA A 244 -49.14 -42.97 -10.42
C ALA A 244 -49.38 -43.96 -11.58
N ALA A 245 -48.36 -44.22 -12.42
CA ALA A 245 -48.39 -45.21 -13.49
C ALA A 245 -47.83 -46.59 -13.06
N ARG A 246 -47.39 -46.74 -11.81
CA ARG A 246 -46.74 -47.99 -11.32
C ARG A 246 -47.23 -48.32 -9.92
N SER A 247 -48.54 -48.33 -9.72
CA SER A 247 -49.10 -48.80 -8.47
C SER A 247 -49.57 -50.26 -8.66
N GLU A 248 -48.70 -51.14 -8.19
CA GLU A 248 -49.05 -52.37 -7.50
C GLU A 248 -47.74 -53.02 -7.04
N SER A 249 -47.64 -53.15 -5.72
CA SER A 249 -46.51 -53.80 -4.99
C SER A 249 -45.29 -52.93 -4.69
N GLN A 250 -45.44 -51.82 -3.99
CA GLN A 250 -44.32 -51.28 -3.19
C GLN A 250 -44.75 -51.15 -1.74
N LEU A 251 -44.03 -51.91 -0.86
CA LEU A 251 -44.08 -51.76 0.61
C LEU A 251 -43.97 -50.28 0.97
N SER A 252 -44.84 -49.79 1.85
CA SER A 252 -44.81 -48.40 2.31
C SER A 252 -43.48 -48.13 3.02
N GLY A 253 -42.97 -46.88 2.94
CA GLY A 253 -41.72 -46.52 3.61
C GLY A 253 -41.68 -46.80 5.09
N GLU A 254 -42.85 -46.84 5.75
CA GLU A 254 -43.07 -47.23 7.16
C GLU A 254 -42.75 -48.70 7.38
N VAL A 255 -43.16 -49.59 6.46
CA VAL A 255 -42.84 -51.02 6.54
C VAL A 255 -41.34 -51.25 6.32
N LEU A 256 -40.70 -50.49 5.44
CA LEU A 256 -39.27 -50.56 5.21
C LEU A 256 -38.48 -50.08 6.44
N ALA A 257 -38.95 -49.01 7.10
CA ALA A 257 -38.37 -48.48 8.33
C ALA A 257 -38.53 -49.48 9.50
N ALA A 258 -39.74 -50.11 9.61
CA ALA A 258 -39.96 -51.12 10.64
C ALA A 258 -39.11 -52.39 10.43
N ILE A 259 -38.89 -52.82 9.17
CA ILE A 259 -37.99 -53.95 8.86
C ILE A 259 -36.54 -53.59 9.19
N ALA A 260 -36.11 -52.36 8.85
CA ALA A 260 -34.74 -51.89 9.16
C ALA A 260 -34.52 -51.82 10.68
N ALA A 261 -35.48 -51.30 11.46
CA ALA A 261 -35.40 -51.26 12.90
C ALA A 261 -35.34 -52.67 13.52
N ALA A 262 -36.19 -53.59 13.04
CA ALA A 262 -36.15 -55.00 13.50
C ALA A 262 -34.83 -55.70 13.17
N ILE A 263 -34.19 -55.42 12.04
CA ILE A 263 -32.89 -55.96 11.64
C ILE A 263 -31.76 -55.37 12.50
N THR A 264 -31.82 -54.08 12.89
CA THR A 264 -30.83 -53.48 13.80
C THR A 264 -30.93 -54.06 15.21
N GLU A 265 -32.16 -54.20 15.72
CA GLU A 265 -32.38 -54.82 17.04
C GLU A 265 -31.92 -56.28 17.10
N LEU A 266 -32.09 -57.04 16.03
CA LEU A 266 -31.62 -58.44 15.92
C LEU A 266 -30.10 -58.54 15.80
N LYS A 267 -29.42 -57.45 15.34
CA LYS A 267 -27.96 -57.38 15.28
C LYS A 267 -27.32 -56.89 16.57
N GLU A 268 -28.08 -56.14 17.43
CA GLU A 268 -27.57 -55.65 18.71
C GLU A 268 -27.38 -56.81 19.72
N ASP A 269 -28.09 -57.94 19.57
CA ASP A 269 -27.92 -59.16 20.39
C ASP A 269 -26.66 -59.98 20.01
N GLN A 270 -25.95 -59.66 18.97
CA GLN A 270 -24.63 -60.22 18.69
C GLN A 270 -23.56 -59.32 19.32
N HIS A 271 -23.21 -59.64 20.56
CA HIS A 271 -22.03 -59.07 21.21
C HIS A 271 -20.82 -59.25 20.29
N ASP A 272 -20.35 -58.18 19.76
CA ASP A 272 -19.03 -58.11 19.10
C ASP A 272 -17.99 -58.53 20.14
N ILE A 273 -17.32 -59.64 19.89
CA ILE A 273 -16.11 -60.01 20.63
C ILE A 273 -15.05 -59.00 20.19
N GLU A 274 -14.98 -57.89 20.93
CA GLU A 274 -13.93 -56.88 20.74
C GLU A 274 -12.58 -57.50 21.11
N SER A 275 -11.90 -58.13 20.14
CA SER A 275 -10.45 -58.29 20.17
C SER A 275 -9.77 -57.02 19.66
N THR A 276 -9.93 -55.91 20.37
CA THR A 276 -9.26 -54.67 20.06
C THR A 276 -7.79 -54.79 20.47
N ILE A 277 -6.93 -55.20 19.55
CA ILE A 277 -5.50 -54.97 19.66
C ILE A 277 -5.27 -53.48 19.33
N LEU A 278 -5.18 -52.67 20.39
CA LEU A 278 -4.80 -51.27 20.29
C LEU A 278 -3.31 -51.19 19.90
N THR A 279 -3.01 -51.19 18.62
CA THR A 279 -1.67 -50.91 18.12
C THR A 279 -1.52 -49.35 18.11
N ILE A 280 -1.00 -48.82 19.21
CA ILE A 280 -0.56 -47.41 19.25
C ILE A 280 0.70 -47.33 18.37
N GLN A 281 0.52 -47.02 17.10
CA GLN A 281 1.62 -46.58 16.26
C GLN A 281 2.04 -45.18 16.68
N GLN A 282 3.23 -45.10 17.25
CA GLN A 282 3.87 -43.82 17.56
C GLN A 282 4.10 -43.05 16.25
N VAL A 283 3.24 -42.10 15.96
CA VAL A 283 3.42 -41.20 14.83
C VAL A 283 4.67 -40.37 15.08
N LYS A 284 5.73 -40.62 14.31
CA LYS A 284 6.90 -39.74 14.27
C LYS A 284 6.41 -38.34 13.89
N LYS A 285 6.34 -37.44 14.88
CA LYS A 285 6.06 -36.04 14.63
C LYS A 285 7.19 -35.48 13.75
N ASN A 286 6.91 -35.15 12.52
CA ASN A 286 7.80 -34.35 11.70
C ASN A 286 8.00 -33.00 12.41
N TYR A 287 9.22 -32.72 12.83
CA TYR A 287 9.57 -31.49 13.49
C TYR A 287 9.25 -30.32 12.58
N SER A 288 8.42 -29.40 13.06
CA SER A 288 8.20 -28.14 12.37
C SER A 288 9.47 -27.26 12.52
N PRO A 289 9.82 -26.46 11.52
CA PRO A 289 10.99 -25.56 11.60
C PRO A 289 10.96 -24.61 12.81
N TRP A 290 9.80 -24.38 13.39
CA TRP A 290 9.60 -23.54 14.58
C TRP A 290 9.88 -24.23 15.91
N SER A 291 9.76 -25.54 15.98
CA SER A 291 10.04 -26.29 17.23
C SER A 291 11.52 -26.65 17.38
N SER A 292 12.30 -26.69 16.30
CA SER A 292 13.73 -27.01 16.34
C SER A 292 14.59 -25.86 16.94
N LYS A 293 14.13 -24.61 16.86
CA LYS A 293 14.86 -23.47 17.45
C LYS A 293 14.85 -23.41 18.98
N ILE A 294 13.87 -24.03 19.64
CA ILE A 294 13.75 -24.00 21.09
C ILE A 294 14.76 -24.97 21.72
N TYR A 295 15.13 -26.06 21.05
CA TYR A 295 16.05 -27.04 21.57
C TYR A 295 17.52 -26.66 21.43
N THR A 296 17.89 -25.86 20.41
CA THR A 296 19.28 -25.39 20.24
C THR A 296 19.67 -24.28 21.20
N LEU A 297 18.72 -23.60 21.83
CA LEU A 297 18.99 -22.54 22.83
C LEU A 297 19.20 -23.09 24.27
N ARG A 298 19.03 -24.40 24.51
CA ARG A 298 19.21 -25.03 25.83
C ARG A 298 20.48 -25.84 25.99
N GLN A 299 21.32 -25.95 24.97
CA GLN A 299 22.62 -26.58 25.11
C GLN A 299 23.69 -25.47 25.16
N LEU A 300 24.33 -25.34 26.34
CA LEU A 300 25.52 -24.51 26.51
C LEU A 300 26.63 -25.08 25.60
N PRO A 301 27.39 -24.22 24.86
CA PRO A 301 28.52 -24.71 24.10
C PRO A 301 29.55 -25.32 25.03
N ASN A 302 29.85 -26.58 24.84
CA ASN A 302 30.98 -27.24 25.51
C ASN A 302 32.27 -26.54 25.06
N LYS A 303 33.11 -26.21 26.06
CA LYS A 303 34.45 -25.65 25.88
C LYS A 303 35.34 -26.62 25.10
#